data_051aa13d2efb54ee87f676a3c9f47902
#
_entry.id   051aa13d2efb54ee87f676a3c9f47902
#
_cell.length_a   1.000
_cell.length_b   1.000
_cell.length_c   1.000
_cell.angle_alpha   90.00
_cell.angle_beta   90.00
_cell.angle_gamma   90.00
#
_symmetry.space_group_name_H-M   'P 1'
#
loop_
_entity.id
_entity.type
_entity.pdbx_description
1 polymer ?
#
loop_
_entity_poly.entity_id
_entity_poly.type
_entity_poly.pdbx_seq_one_letter_code
_entity_poly.pdbx_strand_id
1 'polypeptide(L)'
;MELYQLRSFVTIAKVGQLTRAAEKLHISQPALSAQLKALEDELELTLFERTSNGMELTAAGKQMLEEAKKILSAAQGLYNEARALKGEVAGKASIGT
;
A
#
# COMPACT_ATOMS: atom_id res chain seq x y z
N MET A 1 -0.86 3.04 -12.32
CA MET A 1 -0.70 2.43 -10.97
C MET A 1 -0.59 3.53 -9.94
N GLU A 2 -1.48 3.50 -8.97
CA GLU A 2 -1.51 4.53 -7.93
C GLU A 2 -0.99 3.96 -6.61
N LEU A 3 -0.43 4.82 -5.78
CA LEU A 3 0.08 4.38 -4.47
C LEU A 3 -1.01 3.77 -3.61
N TYR A 4 -2.25 4.25 -3.71
CA TYR A 4 -3.34 3.68 -2.91
C TYR A 4 -3.61 2.21 -3.31
N GLN A 5 -3.40 1.85 -4.56
CA GLN A 5 -3.55 0.46 -5.00
C GLN A 5 -2.50 -0.43 -4.35
N LEU A 6 -1.27 0.07 -4.23
CA LEU A 6 -0.19 -0.67 -3.55
C LEU A 6 -0.49 -0.79 -2.06
N ARG A 7 -1.02 0.26 -1.45
CA ARG A 7 -1.43 0.23 -0.05
C ARG A 7 -2.52 -0.81 0.18
N SER A 8 -3.50 -0.84 -0.72
CA SER A 8 -4.59 -1.82 -0.66
C SER A 8 -4.04 -3.24 -0.79
N PHE A 9 -3.13 -3.45 -1.74
CA PHE A 9 -2.49 -4.74 -1.95
C PHE A 9 -1.77 -5.20 -0.67
N VAL A 10 -0.93 -4.35 -0.09
CA VAL A 10 -0.17 -4.68 1.12
C VAL A 10 -1.13 -4.96 2.29
N THR A 11 -2.20 -4.19 2.41
CA THR A 11 -3.18 -4.39 3.49
C THR A 11 -3.90 -5.73 3.34
N ILE A 12 -4.32 -6.09 2.13
CA ILE A 12 -4.95 -7.39 1.88
C ILE A 12 -3.99 -8.52 2.24
N ALA A 13 -2.73 -8.40 1.84
CA ALA A 13 -1.72 -9.42 2.14
C ALA A 13 -1.52 -9.57 3.65
N LYS A 14 -1.52 -8.47 4.37
CA LYS A 14 -1.30 -8.46 5.81
C LYS A 14 -2.49 -9.02 6.58
N VAL A 15 -3.69 -8.65 6.19
CA VAL A 15 -4.92 -9.02 6.89
C VAL A 15 -5.43 -10.40 6.47
N GLY A 16 -5.28 -10.74 5.19
CA GLY A 16 -5.66 -12.05 4.67
C GLY A 16 -7.13 -12.22 4.31
N GLN A 17 -7.93 -11.17 4.45
CA GLN A 17 -9.36 -11.19 4.12
C GLN A 17 -9.78 -9.85 3.53
N LEU A 18 -10.54 -9.89 2.44
CA LEU A 18 -10.97 -8.68 1.74
C LEU A 18 -11.86 -7.78 2.61
N THR A 19 -12.83 -8.38 3.29
CA THR A 19 -13.77 -7.61 4.11
C THR A 19 -13.04 -6.86 5.22
N ARG A 20 -12.13 -7.55 5.91
CA ARG A 20 -11.36 -6.93 6.99
C ARG A 20 -10.42 -5.86 6.48
N ALA A 21 -9.78 -6.12 5.34
CA ALA A 21 -8.89 -5.14 4.73
C ALA A 21 -9.65 -3.88 4.32
N ALA A 22 -10.85 -4.06 3.76
CA ALA A 22 -11.71 -2.94 3.38
C ALA A 22 -12.10 -2.10 4.60
N GLU A 23 -12.45 -2.76 5.69
CA GLU A 23 -12.77 -2.07 6.95
C GLU A 23 -11.57 -1.26 7.43
N LYS A 24 -10.39 -1.85 7.39
CA LYS A 24 -9.16 -1.20 7.82
C LYS A 24 -8.84 0.03 6.96
N LEU A 25 -9.16 -0.05 5.68
CA LEU A 25 -8.90 1.04 4.73
C LEU A 25 -10.05 2.04 4.64
N HIS A 26 -11.16 1.79 5.35
CA HIS A 26 -12.34 2.63 5.36
C HIS A 26 -12.97 2.78 3.97
N ILE A 27 -13.01 1.69 3.23
CA ILE A 27 -13.67 1.63 1.92
C ILE A 27 -14.56 0.40 1.87
N SER A 28 -15.44 0.35 0.88
CA SER A 28 -16.30 -0.82 0.70
C SER A 28 -15.49 -1.99 0.14
N GLN A 29 -15.96 -3.21 0.42
CA GLN A 29 -15.30 -4.40 -0.10
C GLN A 29 -15.32 -4.43 -1.63
N PRO A 30 -16.44 -4.08 -2.32
CA PRO A 30 -16.40 -4.01 -3.78
C PRO A 30 -15.39 -2.99 -4.32
N ALA A 31 -15.21 -1.86 -3.63
CA ALA A 31 -14.21 -0.88 -4.05
C ALA A 31 -12.80 -1.44 -3.93
N LEU A 32 -12.53 -2.14 -2.83
CA LEU A 32 -11.22 -2.77 -2.62
C LEU A 32 -10.97 -3.85 -3.67
N SER A 33 -11.99 -4.69 -3.95
CA SER A 33 -11.87 -5.72 -4.98
C SER A 33 -11.57 -5.11 -6.33
N ALA A 34 -12.22 -3.99 -6.66
CA ALA A 34 -11.99 -3.29 -7.93
C ALA A 34 -10.57 -2.74 -8.00
N GLN A 35 -10.05 -2.19 -6.91
CA GLN A 35 -8.67 -1.70 -6.86
C GLN A 35 -7.66 -2.82 -7.09
N LEU A 36 -7.88 -3.96 -6.43
CA LEU A 36 -7.02 -5.12 -6.59
C LEU A 36 -7.05 -5.63 -8.02
N LYS A 37 -8.26 -5.75 -8.59
CA LYS A 37 -8.41 -6.22 -9.95
C LYS A 37 -7.70 -5.30 -10.94
N ALA A 38 -7.84 -3.99 -10.76
CA ALA A 38 -7.18 -3.01 -11.62
C ALA A 38 -5.66 -3.15 -11.55
N LEU A 39 -5.12 -3.38 -10.37
CA LEU A 39 -3.68 -3.59 -10.20
C LEU A 39 -3.23 -4.89 -10.88
N GLU A 40 -3.98 -5.97 -10.67
CA GLU A 40 -3.66 -7.25 -11.31
C GLU A 40 -3.71 -7.15 -12.84
N ASP A 41 -4.72 -6.44 -13.37
CA ASP A 41 -4.86 -6.25 -14.81
C ASP A 41 -3.68 -5.44 -15.36
N GLU A 42 -3.28 -4.40 -14.65
CA GLU A 42 -2.18 -3.55 -15.08
C GLU A 42 -0.84 -4.30 -15.08
N LEU A 43 -0.61 -5.10 -14.06
CA LEU A 43 0.62 -5.90 -13.94
C LEU A 43 0.55 -7.19 -14.75
N GLU A 44 -0.65 -7.54 -15.21
CA GLU A 44 -0.90 -8.80 -15.93
C GLU A 44 -0.47 -10.01 -15.11
N LEU A 45 -0.77 -9.96 -13.81
CA LEU A 45 -0.45 -11.01 -12.85
C LEU A 45 -1.62 -11.24 -11.92
N THR A 46 -1.81 -12.48 -11.50
CA THR A 46 -2.71 -12.80 -10.40
C THR A 46 -1.90 -12.74 -9.11
N LEU A 47 -2.29 -11.86 -8.21
CA LEU A 47 -1.55 -11.63 -6.97
C LEU A 47 -2.08 -12.46 -5.81
N PHE A 48 -3.37 -12.80 -5.83
CA PHE A 48 -4.03 -13.57 -4.78
C PHE A 48 -4.88 -14.67 -5.35
N GLU A 49 -5.03 -15.72 -4.56
CA GLU A 49 -6.02 -16.79 -4.78
C GLU A 49 -6.97 -16.80 -3.61
N ARG A 50 -8.26 -17.01 -3.87
CA ARG A 50 -9.24 -17.20 -2.81
C ARG A 50 -9.21 -18.64 -2.36
N THR A 51 -9.02 -18.85 -1.06
CA THR A 51 -9.02 -20.18 -0.47
C THR A 51 -9.99 -20.20 0.69
N SER A 52 -10.20 -21.35 1.29
CA SER A 52 -11.02 -21.47 2.48
C SER A 52 -10.45 -20.67 3.65
N ASN A 53 -9.17 -20.33 3.60
CA ASN A 53 -8.52 -19.52 4.63
C ASN A 53 -8.51 -18.04 4.33
N GLY A 54 -9.10 -17.63 3.21
CA GLY A 54 -9.17 -16.23 2.81
C GLY A 54 -8.38 -15.95 1.55
N MET A 55 -7.69 -14.83 1.55
CA MET A 55 -6.88 -14.39 0.41
C MET A 55 -5.43 -14.80 0.64
N GLU A 56 -4.91 -15.64 -0.23
CA GLU A 56 -3.53 -16.11 -0.14
C GLU A 56 -2.73 -15.63 -1.33
N LEU A 57 -1.50 -15.19 -1.08
CA LEU A 57 -0.62 -14.70 -2.13
C LEU A 57 -0.20 -15.83 -3.06
N THR A 58 -0.23 -15.54 -4.36
CA THR A 58 0.41 -16.40 -5.36
C THR A 58 1.93 -16.22 -5.25
N ALA A 59 2.70 -17.04 -5.98
CA ALA A 59 4.14 -16.84 -6.06
C ALA A 59 4.47 -15.44 -6.61
N ALA A 60 3.75 -15.01 -7.65
CA ALA A 60 3.90 -13.68 -8.20
C ALA A 60 3.51 -12.62 -7.16
N GLY A 61 2.43 -12.87 -6.41
CA GLY A 61 1.99 -11.96 -5.36
C GLY A 61 3.04 -11.75 -4.29
N LYS A 62 3.72 -12.81 -3.87
CA LYS A 62 4.77 -12.71 -2.87
C LYS A 62 5.92 -11.82 -3.34
N GLN A 63 6.30 -11.99 -4.61
CA GLN A 63 7.37 -11.21 -5.21
C GLN A 63 6.97 -9.75 -5.37
N MET A 64 5.76 -9.50 -5.84
CA MET A 64 5.25 -8.14 -6.02
C MET A 64 5.02 -7.45 -4.68
N LEU A 65 4.69 -8.20 -3.64
CA LEU A 65 4.50 -7.63 -2.31
C LEU A 65 5.78 -6.97 -1.82
N GLU A 66 6.93 -7.63 -2.01
CA GLU A 66 8.21 -7.05 -1.61
C GLU A 66 8.51 -5.77 -2.37
N GLU A 67 8.21 -5.75 -3.67
CA GLU A 67 8.40 -4.55 -4.49
C GLU A 67 7.44 -3.43 -4.05
N ALA A 68 6.20 -3.77 -3.77
CA ALA A 68 5.21 -2.78 -3.32
C ALA A 68 5.63 -2.14 -2.00
N LYS A 69 6.16 -2.94 -1.07
CA LYS A 69 6.66 -2.43 0.21
C LYS A 69 7.80 -1.44 0.01
N LYS A 70 8.70 -1.72 -0.92
CA LYS A 70 9.83 -0.82 -1.24
C LYS A 70 9.32 0.51 -1.78
N ILE A 71 8.34 0.46 -2.68
CA ILE A 71 7.78 1.68 -3.27
C ILE A 71 7.10 2.52 -2.19
N LEU A 72 6.29 1.89 -1.35
CA LEU A 72 5.60 2.61 -0.27
C LEU A 72 6.59 3.18 0.75
N SER A 73 7.64 2.44 1.04
CA SER A 73 8.69 2.91 1.94
C SER A 73 9.41 4.12 1.34
N ALA A 74 9.71 4.08 0.04
CA ALA A 74 10.35 5.19 -0.65
C ALA A 74 9.43 6.42 -0.66
N ALA A 75 8.13 6.23 -0.87
CA ALA A 75 7.17 7.33 -0.83
C ALA A 75 7.12 7.94 0.58
N GLN A 76 7.13 7.11 1.61
CA GLN A 76 7.18 7.60 2.99
C GLN A 76 8.46 8.37 3.25
N GLY A 77 9.58 7.91 2.69
CA GLY A 77 10.86 8.59 2.78
C GLY A 77 10.79 9.99 2.18
N LEU A 78 10.10 10.14 1.06
CA LEU A 78 9.90 11.43 0.43
C LEU A 78 9.16 12.39 1.37
N TYR A 79 8.07 11.92 1.98
CA TYR A 79 7.32 12.72 2.95
C TYR A 79 8.18 13.10 4.16
N ASN A 80 8.98 12.16 4.64
CA ASN A 80 9.84 12.40 5.79
C ASN A 80 10.90 13.46 5.48
N GLU A 81 11.50 13.38 4.28
CA GLU A 81 12.46 14.38 3.83
C GLU A 81 11.83 15.75 3.70
N ALA A 82 10.63 15.82 3.13
CA ALA A 82 9.91 17.09 2.99
C ALA A 82 9.62 17.69 4.37
N ARG A 83 9.19 16.87 5.31
CA ARG A 83 8.94 17.34 6.68
C ARG A 83 10.21 17.79 7.37
N ALA A 84 11.31 17.09 7.15
CA ALA A 84 12.59 17.47 7.73
C ALA A 84 13.06 18.84 7.19
N LEU A 85 12.91 19.04 5.89
CA LEU A 85 13.24 20.33 5.26
C LEU A 85 12.36 21.44 5.79
N LYS A 86 11.07 21.19 5.92
CA LYS A 86 10.11 22.16 6.43
C LYS A 86 10.41 22.48 7.89
N GLY A 87 10.67 21.46 8.70
CA GLY A 87 11.00 21.62 10.09
C GLY A 87 12.33 22.32 10.28
N GLU A 88 13.30 22.02 9.44
CA GLU A 88 14.60 22.66 9.47
C GLU A 88 14.49 24.15 9.18
N VAL A 89 13.73 24.52 8.16
CA VAL A 89 13.49 25.93 7.84
C VAL A 89 12.78 26.61 9.00
N ALA A 90 11.72 25.99 9.51
CA ALA A 90 10.97 26.53 10.64
C ALA A 90 11.84 26.57 11.90
N GLY A 91 12.66 25.54 12.09
CA GLY A 91 13.58 25.45 13.19
C GLY A 91 14.60 26.54 13.19
N LYS A 92 15.17 26.85 12.03
CA LYS A 92 16.10 27.94 11.88
C LYS A 92 15.44 29.27 12.19
N ALA A 93 14.24 29.44 11.74
CA ALA A 93 13.50 30.65 12.00
C ALA A 93 13.18 30.78 13.48
N SER A 94 12.71 29.71 14.09
CA SER A 94 12.38 29.78 15.49
C SER A 94 13.61 29.64 16.35
N ILE A 95 14.54 28.90 15.86
CA ILE A 95 15.74 28.72 16.62
C ILE A 95 16.66 29.84 16.40
N GLY A 96 16.41 30.48 15.44
CA GLY A 96 17.16 31.70 15.32
C GLY A 96 17.70 31.77 16.60
N THR A 97 17.14 30.85 17.01
CA THR A 97 17.42 30.24 18.19
C THR A 97 18.62 29.87 18.35
#